data_2301fd2d548c810258ac2d495139c46b
#
_entry.id   2301fd2d548c810258ac2d495139c46b
#
_cell.length_a   1.000
_cell.length_b   1.000
_cell.length_c   1.000
_cell.angle_alpha   90.00
_cell.angle_beta   90.00
_cell.angle_gamma   90.00
#
_symmetry.space_group_name_H-M   'P 1'
#
loop_
_entity.id
_entity.type
_entity.pdbx_description
1 polymer ?
#
loop_
_entity_poly.entity_id
_entity_poly.type
_entity_poly.pdbx_seq_one_letter_code
_entity_poly.pdbx_strand_id
1 'polypeptide(L)'
;MTLVDKGIFKRQLNGRIPTLKAPASTGSARFMLLPNNPVAVTSAGTIHVKVEKGMQHEKLKKALLKAARAADLEYAYIVRNVGSAPLIYKVDVQDGKETQVRTTNLKLPDITKLAELIAVSSKENVKNYLPNGVFSSLIYPAGIIVKDVEINRTTPKIEKATVLKNPLQRER
;
A
#
# COMPACT_ATOMS: atom_id res chain seq x y z
N MET A 1 -16.43 8.37 13.86
CA MET A 1 -17.52 7.87 12.99
C MET A 1 -17.01 6.63 12.24
N THR A 2 -17.79 5.55 12.22
CA THR A 2 -17.45 4.32 11.49
C THR A 2 -17.99 4.41 10.06
N LEU A 3 -17.13 4.29 9.06
CA LEU A 3 -17.51 4.31 7.64
C LEU A 3 -17.81 2.89 7.13
N VAL A 4 -16.96 1.95 7.50
CA VAL A 4 -17.08 0.53 7.12
C VAL A 4 -16.89 -0.31 8.39
N ASP A 5 -17.71 -1.32 8.57
CA ASP A 5 -17.63 -2.28 9.66
C ASP A 5 -17.80 -3.69 9.11
N LYS A 6 -16.78 -4.54 9.32
CA LYS A 6 -16.76 -5.94 8.81
C LYS A 6 -17.10 -6.06 7.32
N GLY A 7 -16.54 -5.15 6.50
CA GLY A 7 -16.80 -5.11 5.07
C GLY A 7 -18.13 -4.47 4.65
N ILE A 8 -18.97 -4.06 5.60
CA ILE A 8 -20.27 -3.44 5.32
C ILE A 8 -20.13 -1.91 5.44
N PHE A 9 -20.50 -1.21 4.38
CA PHE A 9 -20.57 0.24 4.37
C PHE A 9 -21.69 0.74 5.31
N LYS A 10 -21.33 1.57 6.29
CA LYS A 10 -22.25 2.06 7.32
C LYS A 10 -22.68 3.51 7.11
N ARG A 11 -21.74 4.37 6.76
CA ARG A 11 -21.99 5.81 6.62
C ARG A 11 -21.11 6.45 5.56
N GLN A 12 -21.66 7.45 4.91
CA GLN A 12 -20.97 8.31 3.95
C GLN A 12 -20.42 9.55 4.67
N LEU A 13 -19.27 10.03 4.21
CA LEU A 13 -18.81 11.37 4.56
C LEU A 13 -19.72 12.40 3.93
N ASN A 14 -20.13 13.40 4.71
CA ASN A 14 -20.94 14.49 4.20
C ASN A 14 -20.42 15.85 4.70
N GLY A 15 -20.45 16.83 3.81
CA GLY A 15 -20.10 18.21 4.11
C GLY A 15 -21.25 18.96 4.82
N ARG A 16 -21.31 20.27 4.62
CA ARG A 16 -22.39 21.10 5.19
C ARG A 16 -23.66 21.08 4.36
N ILE A 17 -23.54 20.79 3.06
CA ILE A 17 -24.69 20.78 2.15
C ILE A 17 -25.39 19.43 2.28
N PRO A 18 -26.63 19.36 2.76
CA PRO A 18 -27.36 18.11 2.87
C PRO A 18 -27.69 17.55 1.48
N THR A 19 -27.75 16.23 1.40
CA THR A 19 -28.23 15.53 0.21
C THR A 19 -29.38 14.61 0.59
N LEU A 20 -30.18 14.17 -0.38
CA LEU A 20 -31.30 13.26 -0.12
C LEU A 20 -30.86 11.97 0.61
N LYS A 21 -29.66 11.47 0.33
CA LYS A 21 -29.10 10.26 0.96
C LYS A 21 -28.33 10.53 2.26
N ALA A 22 -27.96 11.78 2.52
CA ALA A 22 -27.20 12.18 3.70
C ALA A 22 -27.69 13.56 4.18
N PRO A 23 -28.83 13.59 4.91
CA PRO A 23 -29.49 14.85 5.30
C PRO A 23 -28.74 15.62 6.40
N ALA A 24 -27.83 14.96 7.12
CA ALA A 24 -27.08 15.59 8.21
C ALA A 24 -25.58 15.68 7.87
N SER A 25 -24.94 16.76 8.27
CA SER A 25 -23.49 16.93 8.15
C SER A 25 -22.76 15.96 9.07
N THR A 26 -21.67 15.39 8.58
CA THR A 26 -20.74 14.54 9.36
C THR A 26 -19.51 15.30 9.84
N GLY A 27 -19.46 16.62 9.65
CA GLY A 27 -18.29 17.44 9.99
C GLY A 27 -17.09 17.22 9.08
N SER A 28 -17.32 16.67 7.89
CA SER A 28 -16.25 16.26 6.97
C SER A 28 -15.93 17.31 5.90
N ALA A 29 -16.40 18.55 6.06
CA ALA A 29 -16.00 19.65 5.18
C ALA A 29 -14.54 20.04 5.47
N ARG A 30 -13.74 20.18 4.42
CA ARG A 30 -12.34 20.62 4.44
C ARG A 30 -12.13 21.66 3.36
N PHE A 31 -11.14 22.53 3.55
CA PHE A 31 -10.73 23.45 2.50
C PHE A 31 -9.55 22.85 1.73
N MET A 32 -9.70 22.78 0.43
CA MET A 32 -8.61 22.47 -0.49
C MET A 32 -7.77 23.73 -0.67
N LEU A 33 -6.47 23.63 -0.41
CA LEU A 33 -5.52 24.72 -0.61
C LEU A 33 -5.17 24.84 -2.09
N LEU A 34 -5.95 25.64 -2.82
CA LEU A 34 -5.62 26.04 -4.18
C LEU A 34 -5.02 27.46 -4.16
N PRO A 35 -4.07 27.78 -5.08
CA PRO A 35 -3.37 29.07 -5.06
C PRO A 35 -4.26 30.29 -5.13
N ASN A 36 -5.42 30.21 -5.80
CA ASN A 36 -6.25 31.38 -6.10
C ASN A 36 -7.67 31.33 -5.51
N ASN A 37 -8.12 30.17 -4.99
CA ASN A 37 -9.46 30.09 -4.41
C ASN A 37 -9.61 28.86 -3.50
N PRO A 38 -9.85 29.02 -2.20
CA PRO A 38 -10.13 27.90 -1.33
C PRO A 38 -11.50 27.28 -1.67
N VAL A 39 -11.51 26.02 -2.05
CA VAL A 39 -12.74 25.27 -2.35
C VAL A 39 -13.07 24.35 -1.18
N ALA A 40 -14.33 24.38 -0.73
CA ALA A 40 -14.82 23.44 0.26
C ALA A 40 -15.08 22.06 -0.38
N VAL A 41 -14.45 21.02 0.15
CA VAL A 41 -14.61 19.63 -0.29
C VAL A 41 -14.99 18.73 0.87
N THR A 42 -15.67 17.64 0.58
CA THR A 42 -15.94 16.60 1.57
C THR A 42 -14.78 15.63 1.57
N SER A 43 -14.04 15.55 2.68
CA SER A 43 -12.88 14.68 2.82
C SER A 43 -12.69 14.22 4.27
N ALA A 44 -12.10 13.03 4.46
CA ALA A 44 -11.68 12.57 5.77
C ALA A 44 -10.44 13.34 6.24
N GLY A 45 -10.44 13.82 7.48
CA GLY A 45 -9.23 14.35 8.13
C GLY A 45 -8.31 13.23 8.59
N THR A 46 -8.88 12.24 9.28
CA THR A 46 -8.15 11.04 9.72
C THR A 46 -8.95 9.80 9.38
N ILE A 47 -8.31 8.86 8.72
CA ILE A 47 -8.85 7.52 8.48
C ILE A 47 -8.09 6.55 9.37
N HIS A 48 -8.81 5.77 10.18
CA HIS A 48 -8.23 4.74 11.03
C HIS A 48 -8.74 3.37 10.60
N VAL A 49 -7.83 2.53 10.11
CA VAL A 49 -8.08 1.13 9.79
C VAL A 49 -7.81 0.29 11.03
N LYS A 50 -8.85 -0.03 11.78
CA LYS A 50 -8.74 -0.80 13.02
C LYS A 50 -8.72 -2.29 12.74
N VAL A 51 -7.91 -3.01 13.51
CA VAL A 51 -7.80 -4.46 13.48
C VAL A 51 -8.31 -5.03 14.80
N GLU A 52 -9.34 -5.86 14.76
CA GLU A 52 -9.90 -6.49 15.97
C GLU A 52 -8.97 -7.57 16.55
N LYS A 53 -8.34 -8.36 15.68
CA LYS A 53 -7.44 -9.47 16.07
C LYS A 53 -6.14 -9.38 15.29
N GLY A 54 -5.23 -8.53 15.77
CA GLY A 54 -3.88 -8.40 15.22
C GLY A 54 -2.88 -9.25 15.98
N MET A 55 -1.84 -9.71 15.29
CA MET A 55 -0.68 -10.36 15.94
C MET A 55 0.47 -9.37 16.13
N GLN A 56 1.40 -9.70 17.01
CA GLN A 56 2.63 -8.94 17.17
C GLN A 56 3.39 -8.86 15.85
N HIS A 57 3.89 -7.67 15.50
CA HIS A 57 4.53 -7.41 14.20
C HIS A 57 5.70 -8.37 13.94
N GLU A 58 6.48 -8.66 14.97
CA GLU A 58 7.65 -9.53 14.94
C GLU A 58 7.28 -11.00 14.62
N LYS A 59 6.04 -11.38 14.87
CA LYS A 59 5.51 -12.72 14.59
C LYS A 59 5.01 -12.88 13.15
N LEU A 60 4.81 -11.77 12.41
CA LEU A 60 4.31 -11.82 11.03
C LEU A 60 5.22 -12.65 10.12
N LYS A 61 6.55 -12.48 10.21
CA LYS A 61 7.48 -13.27 9.38
C LYS A 61 7.33 -14.78 9.64
N LYS A 62 7.20 -15.18 10.90
CA LYS A 62 6.97 -16.59 11.26
C LYS A 62 5.63 -17.11 10.72
N ALA A 63 4.58 -16.29 10.76
CA ALA A 63 3.27 -16.62 10.21
C ALA A 63 3.32 -16.74 8.68
N LEU A 64 4.06 -15.87 7.99
CA LEU A 64 4.29 -15.93 6.55
C LEU A 64 4.96 -17.24 6.16
N LEU A 65 6.06 -17.61 6.82
CA LEU A 65 6.78 -18.85 6.55
C LEU A 65 5.93 -20.09 6.85
N LYS A 66 5.13 -20.05 7.91
CA LYS A 66 4.18 -21.14 8.23
C LYS A 66 3.11 -21.27 7.12
N ALA A 67 2.56 -20.17 6.64
CA ALA A 67 1.56 -20.19 5.57
C ALA A 67 2.18 -20.68 4.24
N ALA A 68 3.40 -20.27 3.93
CA ALA A 68 4.12 -20.72 2.74
C ALA A 68 4.41 -22.21 2.77
N ARG A 69 4.83 -22.76 3.93
CA ARG A 69 5.01 -24.22 4.11
C ARG A 69 3.70 -24.99 3.94
N ALA A 70 2.61 -24.46 4.48
CA ALA A 70 1.30 -25.10 4.34
C ALA A 70 0.77 -25.09 2.90
N ALA A 71 1.28 -24.20 2.05
CA ALA A 71 0.99 -24.11 0.62
C ALA A 71 2.06 -24.77 -0.26
N ASP A 72 3.00 -25.51 0.34
CA ASP A 72 4.10 -26.23 -0.34
C ASP A 72 4.95 -25.30 -1.24
N LEU A 73 5.20 -24.10 -0.77
CA LEU A 73 6.00 -23.10 -1.49
C LEU A 73 7.46 -23.15 -0.99
N GLU A 74 8.42 -23.05 -1.92
CA GLU A 74 9.85 -22.97 -1.59
C GLU A 74 10.24 -21.59 -1.02
N TYR A 75 9.48 -20.54 -1.37
CA TYR A 75 9.76 -19.18 -0.96
C TYR A 75 8.49 -18.33 -0.83
N ALA A 76 8.60 -17.28 -0.04
CA ALA A 76 7.59 -16.24 0.09
C ALA A 76 8.19 -14.87 -0.23
N TYR A 77 7.35 -13.84 -0.30
CA TYR A 77 7.81 -12.48 -0.55
C TYR A 77 7.45 -11.54 0.60
N ILE A 78 8.39 -10.65 0.93
CA ILE A 78 8.15 -9.51 1.81
C ILE A 78 8.29 -8.25 0.99
N VAL A 79 7.25 -7.43 0.98
CA VAL A 79 7.25 -6.13 0.32
C VAL A 79 7.34 -5.05 1.38
N ARG A 80 8.41 -4.26 1.33
CA ARG A 80 8.60 -3.08 2.18
C ARG A 80 8.44 -1.83 1.33
N ASN A 81 8.06 -0.73 1.98
CA ASN A 81 7.89 0.55 1.30
C ASN A 81 6.93 0.46 0.10
N VAL A 82 5.70 -0.01 0.34
CA VAL A 82 4.67 -0.08 -0.70
C VAL A 82 4.34 1.33 -1.18
N GLY A 83 4.68 1.65 -2.43
CA GLY A 83 4.51 2.97 -3.02
C GLY A 83 5.22 3.08 -4.36
N SER A 84 5.81 4.24 -4.65
CA SER A 84 6.51 4.51 -5.92
C SER A 84 7.78 3.67 -6.13
N ALA A 85 8.39 3.17 -5.06
CA ALA A 85 9.59 2.33 -5.12
C ALA A 85 9.51 1.20 -4.09
N PRO A 86 8.73 0.14 -4.34
CA PRO A 86 8.60 -0.97 -3.41
C PRO A 86 9.90 -1.76 -3.34
N LEU A 87 10.31 -2.12 -2.13
CA LEU A 87 11.43 -3.01 -1.87
C LEU A 87 10.91 -4.44 -1.67
N ILE A 88 11.24 -5.34 -2.59
CA ILE A 88 10.76 -6.71 -2.59
C ILE A 88 11.89 -7.64 -2.16
N TYR A 89 11.61 -8.48 -1.18
CA TYR A 89 12.52 -9.51 -0.68
C TYR A 89 11.91 -10.88 -0.90
N LYS A 90 12.65 -11.75 -1.59
CA LYS A 90 12.39 -13.18 -1.62
C LYS A 90 12.87 -13.78 -0.32
N VAL A 91 12.04 -14.54 0.36
CA VAL A 91 12.34 -15.19 1.64
C VAL A 91 12.30 -16.69 1.41
N ASP A 92 13.39 -17.37 1.65
CA ASP A 92 13.46 -18.81 1.62
C ASP A 92 12.66 -19.41 2.79
N VAL A 93 11.85 -20.42 2.51
CA VAL A 93 10.94 -21.00 3.51
C VAL A 93 11.68 -21.93 4.48
N GLN A 94 12.83 -22.50 4.07
CA GLN A 94 13.60 -23.42 4.89
C GLN A 94 14.40 -22.68 5.97
N ASP A 95 15.24 -21.72 5.55
CA ASP A 95 16.18 -21.02 6.43
C ASP A 95 15.71 -19.62 6.83
N GLY A 96 14.68 -19.08 6.16
CA GLY A 96 14.15 -17.73 6.40
C GLY A 96 15.07 -16.62 5.89
N LYS A 97 16.06 -16.92 5.04
CA LYS A 97 16.97 -15.94 4.45
C LYS A 97 16.25 -14.99 3.51
N GLU A 98 16.48 -13.70 3.70
CA GLU A 98 15.93 -12.67 2.84
C GLU A 98 16.93 -12.25 1.76
N THR A 99 16.51 -12.28 0.51
CA THR A 99 17.30 -11.81 -0.63
C THR A 99 16.52 -10.75 -1.36
N GLN A 100 17.07 -9.56 -1.50
CA GLN A 100 16.41 -8.48 -2.24
C GLN A 100 16.32 -8.84 -3.72
N VAL A 101 15.12 -8.70 -4.27
CA VAL A 101 14.84 -8.93 -5.70
C VAL A 101 14.81 -7.60 -6.42
N ARG A 102 15.59 -7.49 -7.50
CA ARG A 102 15.62 -6.31 -8.36
C ARG A 102 14.67 -6.50 -9.54
N THR A 103 14.18 -5.40 -10.06
CA THR A 103 13.36 -5.37 -11.29
C THR A 103 12.18 -6.35 -11.26
N THR A 104 11.26 -6.14 -10.32
CA THR A 104 10.01 -6.88 -10.25
C THR A 104 8.84 -5.93 -10.38
N ASN A 105 7.81 -6.36 -11.11
CA ASN A 105 6.51 -5.71 -11.10
C ASN A 105 5.62 -6.40 -10.07
N LEU A 106 5.23 -5.65 -9.06
CA LEU A 106 4.27 -6.08 -8.05
C LEU A 106 2.88 -5.67 -8.53
N LYS A 107 2.06 -6.63 -8.86
CA LYS A 107 0.64 -6.40 -9.06
C LYS A 107 -0.03 -6.41 -7.70
N LEU A 108 -0.36 -5.22 -7.19
CA LEU A 108 -1.07 -5.11 -5.92
C LEU A 108 -2.38 -5.90 -6.00
N PRO A 109 -2.74 -6.64 -4.94
CA PRO A 109 -3.98 -7.36 -4.89
C PRO A 109 -5.16 -6.39 -5.01
N ASP A 110 -6.17 -6.78 -5.75
CA ASP A 110 -7.43 -6.04 -5.82
C ASP A 110 -8.05 -5.95 -4.41
N ILE A 111 -8.85 -4.91 -4.16
CA ILE A 111 -9.51 -4.68 -2.87
C ILE A 111 -10.36 -5.89 -2.43
N THR A 112 -10.89 -6.66 -3.37
CA THR A 112 -11.61 -7.90 -3.10
C THR A 112 -10.73 -8.98 -2.47
N LYS A 113 -9.45 -9.06 -2.84
CA LYS A 113 -8.48 -10.00 -2.25
C LYS A 113 -8.03 -9.61 -0.84
N LEU A 114 -8.25 -8.36 -0.44
CA LEU A 114 -8.03 -7.94 0.95
C LEU A 114 -9.03 -8.59 1.92
N ALA A 115 -10.09 -9.22 1.44
CA ALA A 115 -10.96 -10.06 2.26
C ALA A 115 -10.31 -11.39 2.69
N GLU A 116 -9.23 -11.82 2.01
CA GLU A 116 -8.52 -13.08 2.25
C GLU A 116 -7.19 -12.88 2.99
N LEU A 117 -7.19 -11.99 3.99
CA LEU A 117 -6.01 -11.76 4.82
C LEU A 117 -5.71 -12.97 5.70
N ILE A 118 -4.46 -13.47 5.65
CA ILE A 118 -3.98 -14.55 6.53
C ILE A 118 -3.72 -14.01 7.93
N ALA A 119 -3.07 -12.85 8.01
CA ALA A 119 -2.70 -12.23 9.28
C ALA A 119 -2.50 -10.72 9.12
N VAL A 120 -2.70 -10.01 10.22
CA VAL A 120 -2.55 -8.54 10.29
C VAL A 120 -1.78 -8.17 11.55
N SER A 121 -0.93 -7.15 11.47
CA SER A 121 -0.21 -6.62 12.62
C SER A 121 -1.13 -5.86 13.57
N SER A 122 -0.93 -6.03 14.88
CA SER A 122 -1.53 -5.18 15.90
C SER A 122 -0.80 -3.84 16.06
N LYS A 123 0.46 -3.76 15.58
CA LYS A 123 1.20 -2.49 15.53
C LYS A 123 0.64 -1.63 14.41
N GLU A 124 0.43 -0.36 14.71
CA GLU A 124 -0.08 0.62 13.73
C GLU A 124 1.03 1.57 13.27
N ASN A 125 0.91 2.01 12.05
CA ASN A 125 1.68 3.11 11.46
C ASN A 125 0.76 4.29 11.18
N VAL A 126 1.34 5.49 11.20
CA VAL A 126 0.65 6.73 10.84
C VAL A 126 1.33 7.33 9.62
N LYS A 127 0.55 7.70 8.62
CA LYS A 127 1.03 8.42 7.45
C LYS A 127 0.21 9.69 7.25
N ASN A 128 0.90 10.81 7.26
CA ASN A 128 0.30 12.09 6.91
C ASN A 128 0.51 12.34 5.42
N TYR A 129 -0.50 12.84 4.74
CA TYR A 129 -0.47 13.08 3.31
C TYR A 129 -1.39 14.25 2.93
N LEU A 130 -1.21 14.78 1.75
CA LEU A 130 -1.91 15.97 1.27
C LEU A 130 -2.61 15.69 -0.07
N PRO A 131 -3.65 14.85 -0.10
CA PRO A 131 -4.36 14.56 -1.33
C PRO A 131 -5.11 15.81 -1.81
N ASN A 132 -4.81 16.24 -3.03
CA ASN A 132 -5.46 17.42 -3.63
C ASN A 132 -5.46 18.68 -2.73
N GLY A 133 -4.39 18.91 -1.97
CA GLY A 133 -4.28 20.07 -1.08
C GLY A 133 -5.08 19.98 0.23
N VAL A 134 -5.61 18.82 0.59
CA VAL A 134 -6.32 18.60 1.86
C VAL A 134 -5.43 17.82 2.83
N PHE A 135 -5.15 18.38 4.01
CA PHE A 135 -4.41 17.64 5.04
C PHE A 135 -5.20 16.45 5.55
N SER A 136 -4.61 15.29 5.44
CA SER A 136 -5.21 14.01 5.84
C SER A 136 -4.20 13.10 6.51
N SER A 137 -4.67 12.25 7.42
CA SER A 137 -3.87 11.24 8.10
C SER A 137 -4.50 9.87 7.91
N LEU A 138 -3.65 8.85 7.73
CA LEU A 138 -4.06 7.46 7.67
C LEU A 138 -3.35 6.69 8.78
N ILE A 139 -4.12 6.06 9.66
CA ILE A 139 -3.65 5.13 10.68
C ILE A 139 -3.98 3.73 10.20
N TYR A 140 -2.99 2.87 10.08
CA TYR A 140 -3.15 1.55 9.46
C TYR A 140 -2.20 0.51 10.07
N PRO A 141 -2.53 -0.80 9.99
CA PRO A 141 -1.66 -1.85 10.50
C PRO A 141 -0.29 -1.83 9.82
N ALA A 142 0.77 -2.00 10.60
CA ALA A 142 2.16 -1.93 10.12
C ALA A 142 2.54 -3.05 9.14
N GLY A 143 1.75 -4.11 9.06
CA GLY A 143 1.96 -5.20 8.11
C GLY A 143 0.73 -6.09 7.97
N ILE A 144 0.59 -6.66 6.80
CA ILE A 144 -0.46 -7.61 6.44
C ILE A 144 0.15 -8.80 5.69
N ILE A 145 -0.45 -9.97 5.79
CA ILE A 145 -0.12 -11.15 4.98
C ILE A 145 -1.31 -11.44 4.08
N VAL A 146 -1.08 -11.42 2.78
CA VAL A 146 -2.09 -11.64 1.74
C VAL A 146 -1.71 -12.89 0.95
N LYS A 147 -2.70 -13.67 0.50
CA LYS A 147 -2.51 -14.79 -0.43
C LYS A 147 -2.47 -14.30 -1.88
N ASP A 148 -1.91 -15.13 -2.73
CA ASP A 148 -2.03 -15.04 -4.20
C ASP A 148 -1.62 -13.69 -4.79
N VAL A 149 -0.52 -13.12 -4.27
CA VAL A 149 0.06 -11.91 -4.84
C VAL A 149 0.94 -12.26 -6.02
N GLU A 150 0.62 -11.70 -7.18
CA GLU A 150 1.37 -11.91 -8.41
C GLU A 150 2.60 -10.99 -8.47
N ILE A 151 3.77 -11.61 -8.58
CA ILE A 151 5.05 -10.91 -8.72
C ILE A 151 5.70 -11.33 -10.03
N ASN A 152 5.78 -10.41 -10.98
CA ASN A 152 6.33 -10.65 -12.30
C ASN A 152 7.76 -10.13 -12.39
N ARG A 153 8.67 -10.95 -12.91
CA ARG A 153 10.04 -10.51 -13.21
C ARG A 153 10.01 -9.59 -14.44
N THR A 154 10.49 -8.36 -14.27
CA THR A 154 10.72 -7.47 -15.40
C THR A 154 12.13 -7.72 -15.93
N THR A 155 12.26 -8.18 -17.15
CA THR A 155 13.56 -8.24 -17.83
C THR A 155 13.88 -6.84 -18.32
N PRO A 156 14.91 -6.15 -17.79
CA PRO A 156 15.27 -4.84 -18.31
C PRO A 156 15.71 -5.01 -19.78
N LYS A 157 15.15 -4.24 -20.69
CA LYS A 157 15.74 -4.04 -22.00
C LYS A 157 17.10 -3.36 -21.78
N ILE A 158 18.16 -4.13 -21.89
CA ILE A 158 19.50 -3.55 -21.92
C ILE A 158 19.64 -2.91 -23.30
N GLU A 159 19.32 -1.62 -23.39
CA GLU A 159 19.71 -0.83 -24.53
C GLU A 159 21.23 -0.75 -24.49
N LYS A 160 21.89 -1.29 -25.51
CA LYS A 160 23.34 -1.11 -25.65
C LYS A 160 23.60 0.39 -25.67
N ALA A 161 24.39 0.87 -24.70
CA ALA A 161 24.79 2.27 -24.70
C ALA A 161 25.37 2.59 -26.07
N THR A 162 24.83 3.60 -26.73
CA THR A 162 25.39 4.10 -27.99
C THR A 162 26.75 4.68 -27.67
N VAL A 163 27.79 3.95 -28.03
CA VAL A 163 29.18 4.47 -27.90
C VAL A 163 29.32 5.56 -28.93
N LEU A 164 29.19 6.80 -28.52
CA LEU A 164 29.50 7.94 -29.36
C LEU A 164 31.01 7.97 -29.57
N LYS A 165 31.46 7.88 -30.84
CA LYS A 165 32.85 8.11 -31.20
C LYS A 165 33.20 9.53 -30.77
N ASN A 166 34.35 9.68 -30.10
CA ASN A 166 34.84 10.98 -29.73
C ASN A 166 35.04 11.83 -31.00
N PRO A 167 34.32 12.95 -31.16
CA PRO A 167 34.41 13.76 -32.39
C PRO A 167 35.80 14.40 -32.58
N LEU A 168 36.68 14.37 -31.58
CA LEU A 168 38.04 14.86 -31.65
C LEU A 168 39.09 13.78 -32.01
N GLN A 169 38.66 12.51 -32.15
CA GLN A 169 39.55 11.49 -32.69
C GLN A 169 39.65 11.65 -34.22
N ARG A 170 40.68 12.32 -34.65
CA ARG A 170 41.05 12.32 -36.07
C ARG A 170 41.45 10.89 -36.45
N GLU A 171 40.79 10.33 -37.42
CA GLU A 171 41.27 9.11 -38.09
C GLU A 171 42.67 9.39 -38.64
N ARG A 172 43.69 8.68 -38.15
CA ARG A 172 45.02 8.62 -38.72
C ARG A 172 45.05 7.58 -39.81
#